data_e93705149afc600c1de75ce085758165
#
_entry.id   e93705149afc600c1de75ce085758165
#
_cell.length_a   1.000
_cell.length_b   1.000
_cell.length_c   1.000
_cell.angle_alpha   90.00
_cell.angle_beta   90.00
_cell.angle_gamma   90.00
#
_symmetry.space_group_name_H-M   'P 1'
#
loop_
_entity.id
_entity.type
_entity.pdbx_description
1 polymer ?
#
loop_
_entity_poly.entity_id
_entity_poly.type
_entity_poly.pdbx_seq_one_letter_code
_entity_poly.pdbx_strand_id
1 'polypeptide(L)' 'MPARVLDKSFDPQAGAIVITIEDDLGARSVHTIHALEPDGSEADVEGHIASALSGADQRAARLRAAFQKHGWKGS' A
#
# COMPACT_ATOMS: atom_id res chain seq x y z
N MET A 1 -3.92 -0.34 -14.11
CA MET A 1 -3.16 -1.42 -13.46
C MET A 1 -3.36 -1.36 -11.95
N PRO A 2 -3.46 -2.50 -11.26
CA PRO A 2 -3.63 -2.48 -9.82
C PRO A 2 -2.37 -1.94 -9.12
N ALA A 3 -2.52 -1.58 -7.86
CA ALA A 3 -1.41 -1.15 -7.03
C ALA A 3 -0.37 -2.26 -6.92
N ARG A 4 0.88 -1.87 -6.77
CA ARG A 4 2.00 -2.82 -6.73
C ARG A 4 3.04 -2.36 -5.73
N VAL A 5 3.79 -3.33 -5.22
CA VAL A 5 4.93 -3.06 -4.34
C VAL A 5 6.13 -2.73 -5.22
N LEU A 6 6.68 -1.52 -5.06
CA LEU A 6 7.88 -1.10 -5.78
C LEU A 6 9.14 -1.48 -5.06
N ASP A 7 9.12 -1.47 -3.73
CA ASP A 7 10.29 -1.70 -2.91
C ASP A 7 9.90 -2.33 -1.59
N LYS A 8 10.78 -3.16 -1.07
CA LYS A 8 10.64 -3.80 0.23
C LYS A 8 12.01 -3.77 0.92
N SER A 9 12.05 -3.16 2.10
CA SER A 9 13.26 -3.11 2.89
C SER A 9 12.99 -3.58 4.31
N PHE A 10 14.06 -3.89 5.03
CA PHE A 10 13.97 -4.48 6.37
C PHE A 10 14.67 -3.57 7.37
N ASP A 11 13.99 -3.31 8.49
CA ASP A 11 14.53 -2.52 9.58
C ASP A 11 14.69 -3.43 10.82
N PRO A 12 15.90 -4.01 11.03
CA PRO A 12 16.09 -4.92 12.14
C PRO A 12 15.93 -4.28 13.51
N GLN A 13 16.25 -3.00 13.63
CA GLN A 13 16.14 -2.29 14.90
C GLN A 13 14.67 -2.09 15.30
N ALA A 14 13.84 -1.76 14.35
CA ALA A 14 12.41 -1.59 14.59
C ALA A 14 11.64 -2.92 14.54
N GLY A 15 12.26 -3.99 14.03
CA GLY A 15 11.56 -5.24 13.81
C GLY A 15 10.47 -5.10 12.75
N ALA A 16 10.73 -4.32 11.72
CA ALA A 16 9.70 -3.96 10.77
C ALA A 16 10.15 -4.17 9.33
N ILE A 17 9.15 -4.33 8.47
CA ILE A 17 9.31 -4.38 7.02
C ILE A 17 8.68 -3.11 6.47
N VAL A 18 9.42 -2.38 5.65
CA VAL A 18 8.97 -1.14 5.04
C VAL A 18 8.73 -1.38 3.57
N ILE A 19 7.52 -1.12 3.11
CA ILE A 19 7.17 -1.29 1.70
C ILE A 19 6.76 0.05 1.10
N THR A 20 7.08 0.23 -0.18
CA THR A 20 6.60 1.35 -0.98
C THR A 20 5.63 0.80 -2.01
N ILE A 21 4.44 1.39 -2.06
CA ILE A 21 3.37 1.00 -2.98
C ILE A 21 3.12 2.15 -3.94
N GLU A 22 2.93 1.81 -5.21
CA GLU A 22 2.47 2.76 -6.22
C GLU A 22 1.11 2.30 -6.72
N ASP A 23 0.16 3.22 -6.76
CA ASP A 23 -1.18 2.91 -7.26
C ASP A 23 -1.28 3.17 -8.77
N ASP A 24 -2.48 2.91 -9.30
CA ASP A 24 -2.82 3.06 -10.72
C ASP A 24 -2.70 4.50 -11.21
N LEU A 25 -2.76 5.47 -10.33
CA LEU A 25 -2.65 6.89 -10.66
C LEU A 25 -1.23 7.44 -10.48
N GLY A 26 -0.28 6.58 -10.12
CA GLY A 26 1.11 6.98 -9.92
C GLY A 26 1.41 7.51 -8.53
N ALA A 27 0.46 7.51 -7.62
CA ALA A 27 0.69 7.95 -6.25
C ALA A 27 1.43 6.87 -5.46
N ARG A 28 2.41 7.30 -4.68
CA ARG A 28 3.23 6.39 -3.87
C ARG A 28 2.95 6.59 -2.39
N SER A 29 2.97 5.48 -1.66
CA SER A 29 2.82 5.51 -0.21
C SER A 29 3.81 4.52 0.42
N VAL A 30 4.25 4.84 1.62
CA VAL A 30 5.19 4.01 2.38
C VAL A 30 4.45 3.44 3.58
N HIS A 31 4.58 2.15 3.79
CA HIS A 31 3.92 1.43 4.87
C HIS A 31 4.96 0.69 5.71
N THR A 32 4.85 0.80 7.01
CA THR A 32 5.70 0.08 7.96
C THR A 32 4.87 -1.02 8.59
N ILE A 33 5.34 -2.25 8.46
CA ILE A 33 4.64 -3.43 8.96
C ILE A 33 5.54 -4.09 10.00
N HIS A 34 5.07 -4.18 11.24
CA HIS A 34 5.81 -4.88 12.27
C HIS A 34 5.78 -6.38 12.02
N ALA A 35 6.95 -7.01 12.06
CA ALA A 35 7.08 -8.43 11.74
C ALA A 35 6.56 -9.33 12.85
N LEU A 36 6.47 -8.81 14.08
CA LEU A 36 5.97 -9.57 15.22
C LEU A 36 4.78 -8.86 15.86
N GLU A 37 3.87 -9.67 16.37
CA GLU A 37 2.77 -9.19 17.20
C GLU A 37 3.28 -8.79 18.59
N PRO A 38 2.48 -8.05 19.41
CA PRO A 38 2.93 -7.67 20.76
C PRO A 38 3.28 -8.84 21.65
N ASP A 39 2.71 -10.04 21.41
CA ASP A 39 3.01 -11.25 22.19
C ASP A 39 4.24 -11.99 21.68
N GLY A 40 4.93 -11.48 20.65
CA GLY A 40 6.13 -12.07 20.09
C GLY A 40 5.90 -13.07 18.96
N SER A 41 4.65 -13.39 18.63
CA SER A 41 4.34 -14.27 17.51
C SER A 41 4.53 -13.55 16.17
N GLU A 42 4.72 -14.31 15.09
CA GLU A 42 4.85 -13.74 13.77
C GLU A 42 3.55 -13.06 13.34
N ALA A 43 3.68 -11.84 12.83
CA ALA A 43 2.55 -11.12 12.25
C ALA A 43 2.24 -11.67 10.85
N ASP A 44 0.99 -11.50 10.42
CA ASP A 44 0.58 -11.83 9.06
C ASP A 44 1.00 -10.71 8.12
N VAL A 45 2.29 -10.67 7.78
CA VAL A 45 2.87 -9.63 6.93
C VAL A 45 2.23 -9.64 5.55
N GLU A 46 2.02 -10.81 4.96
CA GLU A 46 1.41 -10.92 3.64
C GLU A 46 -0.01 -10.37 3.63
N GLY A 47 -0.78 -10.62 4.70
CA GLY A 47 -2.13 -10.06 4.85
C GLY A 47 -2.10 -8.53 4.96
N HIS A 48 -1.13 -7.97 5.69
CA HIS A 48 -0.97 -6.52 5.80
C HIS A 48 -0.62 -5.90 4.45
N ILE A 49 0.26 -6.54 3.68
CA ILE A 49 0.62 -6.07 2.34
C ILE A 49 -0.61 -6.10 1.44
N ALA A 50 -1.37 -7.20 1.45
CA ALA A 50 -2.57 -7.32 0.63
C ALA A 50 -3.61 -6.23 0.98
N SER A 51 -3.78 -5.94 2.27
CA SER A 51 -4.68 -4.88 2.72
C SER A 51 -4.23 -3.50 2.25
N ALA A 52 -2.92 -3.22 2.30
CA ALA A 52 -2.37 -1.95 1.84
C ALA A 52 -2.57 -1.79 0.34
N LEU A 53 -2.34 -2.84 -0.45
CA LEU A 53 -2.57 -2.82 -1.89
C LEU A 53 -4.04 -2.58 -2.22
N SER A 54 -4.94 -3.27 -1.54
CA SER A 54 -6.38 -3.11 -1.71
C SER A 54 -6.84 -1.69 -1.37
N GLY A 55 -6.30 -1.12 -0.28
CA GLY A 55 -6.61 0.26 0.11
C GLY A 55 -6.16 1.26 -0.93
N ALA A 56 -4.98 1.06 -1.51
CA ALA A 56 -4.47 1.92 -2.58
C ALA A 56 -5.34 1.83 -3.83
N ASP A 57 -5.78 0.64 -4.20
CA ASP A 57 -6.68 0.44 -5.35
C ASP A 57 -8.03 1.12 -5.13
N GLN A 58 -8.58 1.01 -3.93
CA GLN A 58 -9.87 1.64 -3.59
C GLN A 58 -9.76 3.17 -3.66
N ARG A 59 -8.67 3.73 -3.13
CA ARG A 59 -8.43 5.16 -3.19
C ARG A 59 -8.33 5.63 -4.64
N ALA A 60 -7.56 4.93 -5.45
CA ALA A 60 -7.38 5.27 -6.86
C ALA A 60 -8.72 5.25 -7.60
N ALA A 61 -9.55 4.25 -7.36
CA ALA A 61 -10.86 4.15 -7.98
C ALA A 61 -11.76 5.32 -7.60
N ARG A 62 -11.77 5.71 -6.33
CA ARG A 62 -12.56 6.84 -5.85
C ARG A 62 -12.09 8.17 -6.44
N LEU A 63 -10.77 8.37 -6.52
CA LEU A 63 -10.21 9.57 -7.12
C LEU A 63 -10.52 9.65 -8.61
N ARG A 64 -10.40 8.54 -9.32
CA ARG A 64 -10.71 8.46 -10.73
C ARG A 64 -12.17 8.88 -10.98
N ALA A 65 -13.09 8.36 -10.19
CA ALA A 65 -14.50 8.71 -10.29
C ALA A 65 -14.74 10.19 -9.99
N ALA A 66 -14.10 10.73 -8.95
CA ALA A 66 -14.23 12.14 -8.59
C ALA A 66 -13.67 13.05 -9.69
N PHE A 67 -12.50 12.72 -10.23
CA PHE A 67 -11.87 13.50 -11.28
C PHE A 67 -12.72 13.51 -12.55
N GLN A 68 -13.32 12.37 -12.89
CA GLN A 68 -14.17 12.27 -14.09
C GLN A 68 -15.40 13.18 -13.98
N LYS A 69 -15.94 13.37 -12.78
CA LYS A 69 -17.03 14.32 -12.56
C LYS A 69 -16.62 15.76 -12.86
N HIS A 70 -15.33 16.05 -12.74
CA HIS A 70 -14.78 17.39 -12.95
C HIS A 70 -14.06 17.53 -14.29
N GLY A 71 -14.30 16.62 -15.22
CA GLY A 71 -13.82 16.74 -16.59
C GLY A 71 -12.52 16.02 -16.90
N TRP A 72 -11.93 15.29 -15.93
CA TRP A 72 -10.71 14.53 -16.18
C TRP A 72 -11.01 13.36 -17.12
N LYS A 73 -10.20 13.24 -18.18
CA LYS A 73 -10.34 12.19 -19.17
C LYS A 73 -9.10 11.27 -19.21
N GLY A 74 -8.25 11.39 -18.23
CA GLY A 74 -7.07 10.56 -18.12
C GLY A 74 -7.42 9.08 -17.92
N SER A 75 -6.53 8.22 -18.35
CA SER A 75 -6.70 6.78 -18.28
C SER A 75 -6.36 6.24 -16.88
#